data_d3f8593eb3553e17c7baf7b646ead618
#
_entry.id   d3f8593eb3553e17c7baf7b646ead618
#
_cell.length_a   1.000
_cell.length_b   1.000
_cell.length_c   1.000
_cell.angle_alpha   90.00
_cell.angle_beta   90.00
_cell.angle_gamma   90.00
#
_symmetry.space_group_name_H-M   'P 1'
#
loop_
_entity.id
_entity.type
_entity.pdbx_description
1 polymer ?
#
loop_
_entity_poly.entity_id
_entity_poly.type
_entity_poly.pdbx_seq_one_letter_code
_entity_poly.pdbx_strand_id
1 'polypeptide(L)'
;HYYACNNFKRRKCKKKVISKEKIENRVVLECRKLLTDSNIEHIAASVAAVCESDRDTVSIKRIKAAIQEADTAIENLWKALEKGQAADMITERIEKRQKEKEELQAQLAIEMNKQVRLSAADIRAYLYALKYGDKNDENTKRGIINIFLRAVYLFDETFTLILNGSDKPIVIDDILLDEIEEGLDDDLTNHNLCSPLVADAPPG
;
A
#
# COMPACT_ATOMS: atom_id res chain seq x y z
N HIS A 1 -17.07 9.46 -23.17
CA HIS A 1 -17.59 9.66 -21.81
C HIS A 1 -17.20 11.04 -21.29
N TYR A 2 -18.08 11.67 -20.45
CA TYR A 2 -17.88 13.04 -19.94
C TYR A 2 -18.16 13.09 -18.45
N TYR A 3 -17.43 13.92 -17.74
CA TYR A 3 -17.73 14.35 -16.39
C TYR A 3 -18.69 15.55 -16.44
N ALA A 4 -19.78 15.45 -15.73
CA ALA A 4 -20.78 16.53 -15.63
C ALA A 4 -21.21 16.71 -14.17
N CYS A 5 -21.48 17.95 -13.79
CA CYS A 5 -22.04 18.25 -12.49
C CYS A 5 -23.41 17.55 -12.33
N ASN A 6 -23.70 17.02 -11.16
CA ASN A 6 -24.97 16.33 -10.88
C ASN A 6 -26.19 17.25 -11.09
N ASN A 7 -26.01 18.55 -10.92
CA ASN A 7 -27.04 19.58 -11.18
C ASN A 7 -27.11 20.00 -12.65
N PHE A 8 -26.18 19.61 -13.51
CA PHE A 8 -26.20 19.90 -14.95
C PHE A 8 -27.42 19.24 -15.62
N LYS A 9 -27.68 17.98 -15.31
CA LYS A 9 -28.86 17.26 -15.81
C LYS A 9 -30.19 17.90 -15.40
N ARG A 10 -30.19 18.60 -14.26
CA ARG A 10 -31.34 19.33 -13.72
C ARG A 10 -31.43 20.79 -14.21
N ARG A 11 -30.56 21.21 -15.14
CA ARG A 11 -30.43 22.60 -15.63
C ARG A 11 -30.20 23.64 -14.54
N LYS A 12 -29.70 23.24 -13.37
CA LYS A 12 -29.37 24.12 -12.23
C LYS A 12 -27.90 24.49 -12.17
N CYS A 13 -27.08 23.98 -13.07
CA CYS A 13 -25.66 24.27 -13.18
C CYS A 13 -25.31 24.56 -14.63
N LYS A 14 -24.57 25.64 -14.88
CA LYS A 14 -24.10 26.06 -16.21
C LYS A 14 -22.68 25.54 -16.53
N LYS A 15 -22.08 24.76 -15.64
CA LYS A 15 -20.72 24.25 -15.79
C LYS A 15 -20.61 23.42 -17.07
N LYS A 16 -19.57 23.67 -17.86
CA LYS A 16 -19.26 22.88 -19.05
C LYS A 16 -18.98 21.40 -18.66
N VAL A 17 -19.36 20.48 -19.53
CA VAL A 17 -18.99 19.08 -19.43
C VAL A 17 -17.54 18.91 -19.88
N ILE A 18 -16.79 18.05 -19.20
CA ILE A 18 -15.37 17.84 -19.48
C ILE A 18 -15.20 16.41 -19.97
N SER A 19 -14.38 16.22 -21.00
CA SER A 19 -14.02 14.88 -21.50
C SER A 19 -13.36 14.08 -20.39
N LYS A 20 -13.91 12.87 -20.13
CA LYS A 20 -13.34 11.94 -19.14
C LYS A 20 -11.91 11.59 -19.51
N GLU A 21 -11.67 11.24 -20.76
CA GLU A 21 -10.37 10.78 -21.25
C GLU A 21 -9.30 11.88 -21.12
N LYS A 22 -9.62 13.12 -21.51
CA LYS A 22 -8.69 14.23 -21.41
C LYS A 22 -8.25 14.48 -19.96
N ILE A 23 -9.20 14.55 -19.03
CA ILE A 23 -8.87 14.83 -17.64
C ILE A 23 -8.12 13.69 -16.97
N GLU A 24 -8.53 12.44 -17.24
CA GLU A 24 -7.86 11.28 -16.66
C GLU A 24 -6.42 11.14 -17.16
N ASN A 25 -6.19 11.33 -18.46
CA ASN A 25 -4.85 11.32 -19.03
C ASN A 25 -3.97 12.43 -18.43
N ARG A 26 -4.52 13.65 -18.26
CA ARG A 26 -3.78 14.75 -17.63
C ARG A 26 -3.44 14.45 -16.17
N VAL A 27 -4.39 13.95 -15.40
CA VAL A 27 -4.17 13.55 -14.01
C VAL A 27 -3.08 12.49 -13.90
N VAL A 28 -3.14 11.45 -14.74
CA VAL A 28 -2.11 10.40 -14.77
C VAL A 28 -0.74 10.96 -15.11
N LEU A 29 -0.67 11.89 -16.07
CA LEU A 29 0.57 12.52 -16.48
C LEU A 29 1.20 13.33 -15.33
N GLU A 30 0.40 14.12 -14.62
CA GLU A 30 0.89 14.90 -13.47
C GLU A 30 1.33 13.99 -12.31
N CYS A 31 0.56 12.95 -12.00
CA CYS A 31 0.96 11.97 -10.99
C CYS A 31 2.23 11.22 -11.40
N ARG A 32 2.41 10.91 -12.69
CA ARG A 32 3.59 10.19 -13.20
C ARG A 32 4.88 11.00 -13.06
N LYS A 33 4.82 12.33 -13.12
CA LYS A 33 5.97 13.21 -12.85
C LYS A 33 6.58 13.00 -11.45
N LEU A 34 5.79 12.48 -10.51
CA LEU A 34 6.26 12.17 -9.16
C LEU A 34 7.11 10.89 -9.09
N LEU A 35 7.09 10.04 -10.14
CA LEU A 35 7.87 8.81 -10.21
C LEU A 35 9.32 9.09 -10.63
N THR A 36 9.98 10.04 -9.97
CA THR A 36 11.42 10.25 -10.08
C THR A 36 12.16 9.13 -9.34
N ASP A 37 13.40 8.84 -9.71
CA ASP A 37 14.19 7.79 -9.06
C ASP A 37 14.36 8.07 -7.56
N SER A 38 14.56 9.33 -7.19
CA SER A 38 14.68 9.76 -5.80
C SER A 38 13.40 9.49 -5.00
N ASN A 39 12.23 9.82 -5.57
CA ASN A 39 10.95 9.58 -4.91
C ASN A 39 10.64 8.08 -4.80
N ILE A 40 10.97 7.30 -5.84
CA ILE A 40 10.80 5.84 -5.82
C ILE A 40 11.61 5.21 -4.69
N GLU A 41 12.89 5.58 -4.54
CA GLU A 41 13.73 5.09 -3.46
C GLU A 41 13.18 5.50 -2.08
N HIS A 42 12.77 6.75 -1.93
CA HIS A 42 12.21 7.25 -0.67
C HIS A 42 10.90 6.54 -0.30
N ILE A 43 9.96 6.41 -1.25
CA ILE A 43 8.69 5.72 -1.02
C ILE A 43 8.95 4.24 -0.67
N ALA A 44 9.83 3.57 -1.43
CA ALA A 44 10.15 2.17 -1.20
C ALA A 44 10.74 1.94 0.21
N ALA A 45 11.66 2.79 0.63
CA ALA A 45 12.26 2.72 1.97
C ALA A 45 11.22 3.00 3.06
N SER A 46 10.40 4.05 2.90
CA SER A 46 9.40 4.45 3.89
C SER A 46 8.32 3.39 4.07
N VAL A 47 7.75 2.86 2.98
CA VAL A 47 6.71 1.82 3.03
C VAL A 47 7.27 0.52 3.61
N ALA A 48 8.49 0.12 3.24
CA ALA A 48 9.14 -1.05 3.81
C ALA A 48 9.37 -0.89 5.33
N ALA A 49 9.77 0.30 5.78
CA ALA A 49 9.93 0.60 7.21
C ALA A 49 8.60 0.52 7.98
N VAL A 50 7.51 1.04 7.42
CA VAL A 50 6.16 0.92 8.01
C VAL A 50 5.74 -0.55 8.07
N CYS A 51 5.88 -1.30 6.98
CA CYS A 51 5.57 -2.74 6.96
C CYS A 51 6.39 -3.52 7.99
N GLU A 52 7.62 -3.10 8.28
CA GLU A 52 8.45 -3.73 9.32
C GLU A 52 8.00 -3.33 10.72
N SER A 53 7.64 -2.06 10.95
CA SER A 53 7.15 -1.58 12.25
C SER A 53 5.79 -2.15 12.62
N ASP A 54 4.90 -2.33 11.64
CA ASP A 54 3.56 -2.87 11.82
C ASP A 54 3.53 -4.39 12.02
N ARG A 55 4.69 -5.04 11.97
CA ARG A 55 4.78 -6.46 12.31
C ARG A 55 4.36 -6.66 13.76
N ASP A 56 3.28 -7.37 13.98
CA ASP A 56 2.90 -7.84 15.31
C ASP A 56 3.85 -8.94 15.78
N THR A 57 5.08 -8.50 16.07
CA THR A 57 6.11 -9.39 16.62
C THR A 57 5.77 -9.86 18.03
N VAL A 58 4.89 -9.15 18.75
CA VAL A 58 4.49 -9.47 20.12
C VAL A 58 3.58 -10.70 20.13
N SER A 59 2.54 -10.73 19.30
CA SER A 59 1.65 -11.90 19.16
C SER A 59 2.42 -13.15 18.74
N ILE A 60 3.28 -13.04 17.73
CA ILE A 60 4.09 -14.16 17.26
C ILE A 60 5.05 -14.66 18.34
N LYS A 61 5.72 -13.76 19.07
CA LYS A 61 6.60 -14.13 20.18
C LYS A 61 5.84 -14.86 21.28
N ARG A 62 4.64 -14.37 21.62
CA ARG A 62 3.77 -14.97 22.62
C ARG A 62 3.35 -16.39 22.22
N ILE A 63 2.90 -16.59 20.97
CA ILE A 63 2.50 -17.92 20.47
C ILE A 63 3.69 -18.87 20.46
N LYS A 64 4.87 -18.43 20.00
CA LYS A 64 6.11 -19.23 20.03
C LYS A 64 6.50 -19.63 21.45
N ALA A 65 6.40 -18.72 22.42
CA ALA A 65 6.69 -19.03 23.81
C ALA A 65 5.71 -20.08 24.38
N ALA A 66 4.41 -19.98 24.05
CA ALA A 66 3.40 -20.95 24.45
C ALA A 66 3.65 -22.34 23.84
N ILE A 67 4.08 -22.42 22.58
CA ILE A 67 4.49 -23.67 21.94
C ILE A 67 5.67 -24.31 22.69
N GLN A 68 6.68 -23.51 23.02
CA GLN A 68 7.86 -23.99 23.76
C GLN A 68 7.51 -24.46 25.16
N GLU A 69 6.57 -23.79 25.84
CA GLU A 69 6.04 -24.23 27.14
C GLU A 69 5.31 -25.58 27.03
N ALA A 70 4.47 -25.74 26.00
CA ALA A 70 3.78 -27.00 25.72
C ALA A 70 4.80 -28.14 25.45
N ASP A 71 5.84 -27.88 24.67
CA ASP A 71 6.91 -28.86 24.39
C ASP A 71 7.63 -29.29 25.68
N THR A 72 7.98 -28.33 26.52
CA THR A 72 8.64 -28.61 27.81
C THR A 72 7.74 -29.44 28.73
N ALA A 73 6.43 -29.12 28.73
CA ALA A 73 5.46 -29.89 29.53
C ALA A 73 5.31 -31.32 29.03
N ILE A 74 5.25 -31.52 27.70
CA ILE A 74 5.22 -32.86 27.07
C ILE A 74 6.46 -33.65 27.43
N GLU A 75 7.63 -33.05 27.32
CA GLU A 75 8.90 -33.71 27.66
C GLU A 75 8.96 -34.14 29.13
N ASN A 76 8.49 -33.31 30.06
CA ASN A 76 8.41 -33.62 31.47
C ASN A 76 7.42 -34.76 31.76
N LEU A 77 6.30 -34.82 31.05
CA LEU A 77 5.34 -35.91 31.16
C LEU A 77 5.93 -37.23 30.63
N TRP A 78 6.69 -37.21 29.55
CA TRP A 78 7.42 -38.39 29.06
C TRP A 78 8.42 -38.90 30.07
N LYS A 79 9.20 -38.01 30.69
CA LYS A 79 10.16 -38.40 31.77
C LYS A 79 9.47 -38.99 32.99
N ALA A 80 8.24 -38.56 33.31
CA ALA A 80 7.45 -39.12 34.39
C ALA A 80 6.90 -40.50 34.02
N LEU A 81 6.48 -40.70 32.78
CA LEU A 81 6.02 -41.99 32.27
C LEU A 81 7.14 -43.02 32.28
N GLU A 82 8.34 -42.66 31.87
CA GLU A 82 9.52 -43.53 31.92
C GLU A 82 9.89 -43.99 33.35
N LYS A 83 9.55 -43.19 34.35
CA LYS A 83 9.72 -43.53 35.77
C LYS A 83 8.59 -44.40 36.33
N GLY A 84 7.67 -44.88 35.50
CA GLY A 84 6.60 -45.81 35.90
C GLY A 84 5.48 -45.19 36.68
N GLN A 85 5.26 -43.87 36.60
CA GLN A 85 4.16 -43.21 37.29
C GLN A 85 2.86 -43.31 36.46
N ALA A 86 1.73 -43.59 37.08
CA ALA A 86 0.33 -43.50 36.62
C ALA A 86 0.14 -43.36 35.09
N ALA A 87 0.50 -44.38 34.29
CA ALA A 87 0.62 -44.36 32.85
C ALA A 87 -0.60 -43.80 32.12
N ASP A 88 -1.80 -44.24 32.50
CA ASP A 88 -3.07 -43.82 31.84
C ASP A 88 -3.31 -42.33 31.97
N MET A 89 -3.14 -41.75 33.18
CA MET A 89 -3.33 -40.33 33.42
C MET A 89 -2.28 -39.46 32.70
N ILE A 90 -1.06 -39.95 32.59
CA ILE A 90 0.02 -39.21 31.92
C ILE A 90 -0.20 -39.23 30.42
N THR A 91 -0.61 -40.36 29.85
CA THR A 91 -0.92 -40.48 28.43
C THR A 91 -2.02 -39.50 27.99
N GLU A 92 -3.12 -39.45 28.76
CA GLU A 92 -4.22 -38.49 28.49
C GLU A 92 -3.73 -37.03 28.53
N ARG A 93 -2.84 -36.69 29.47
CA ARG A 93 -2.26 -35.35 29.56
C ARG A 93 -1.32 -35.04 28.40
N ILE A 94 -0.56 -35.99 27.94
CA ILE A 94 0.33 -35.83 26.76
C ILE A 94 -0.53 -35.56 25.54
N GLU A 95 -1.57 -36.35 25.28
CA GLU A 95 -2.48 -36.15 24.15
C GLU A 95 -3.14 -34.75 24.17
N LYS A 96 -3.58 -34.30 25.34
CA LYS A 96 -4.15 -32.96 25.51
C LYS A 96 -3.15 -31.86 25.18
N ARG A 97 -1.90 -31.98 25.67
CA ARG A 97 -0.84 -30.99 25.39
C ARG A 97 -0.38 -31.03 23.95
N GLN A 98 -0.38 -32.18 23.31
CA GLN A 98 -0.07 -32.28 21.87
C GLN A 98 -1.13 -31.56 21.03
N LYS A 99 -2.41 -31.75 21.34
CA LYS A 99 -3.50 -31.06 20.66
C LYS A 99 -3.42 -29.53 20.85
N GLU A 100 -3.13 -29.07 22.07
CA GLU A 100 -2.91 -27.65 22.37
C GLU A 100 -1.76 -27.07 21.54
N LYS A 101 -0.66 -27.80 21.43
CA LYS A 101 0.49 -27.42 20.59
C LYS A 101 0.11 -27.32 19.10
N GLU A 102 -0.65 -28.29 18.57
CA GLU A 102 -1.12 -28.26 17.18
C GLU A 102 -1.99 -27.04 16.90
N GLU A 103 -2.92 -26.70 17.84
CA GLU A 103 -3.75 -25.51 17.73
C GLU A 103 -2.92 -24.23 17.75
N LEU A 104 -1.90 -24.14 18.61
CA LEU A 104 -0.97 -23.01 18.65
C LEU A 104 -0.12 -22.90 17.38
N GLN A 105 0.31 -24.01 16.81
CA GLN A 105 1.06 -24.04 15.54
C GLN A 105 0.18 -23.55 14.38
N ALA A 106 -1.08 -23.96 14.33
CA ALA A 106 -2.04 -23.47 13.35
C ALA A 106 -2.27 -21.94 13.49
N GLN A 107 -2.43 -21.44 14.74
CA GLN A 107 -2.52 -20.01 15.00
C GLN A 107 -1.27 -19.26 14.55
N LEU A 108 -0.08 -19.81 14.83
CA LEU A 108 1.19 -19.22 14.40
C LEU A 108 1.24 -19.08 12.87
N ALA A 109 0.85 -20.12 12.14
CA ALA A 109 0.82 -20.10 10.68
C ALA A 109 -0.14 -19.02 10.15
N ILE A 110 -1.32 -18.87 10.76
CA ILE A 110 -2.29 -17.82 10.40
C ILE A 110 -1.69 -16.43 10.65
N GLU A 111 -1.10 -16.19 11.84
CA GLU A 111 -0.50 -14.89 12.16
C GLU A 111 0.70 -14.56 11.25
N MET A 112 1.52 -15.54 10.92
CA MET A 112 2.64 -15.36 9.98
C MET A 112 2.15 -15.04 8.56
N ASN A 113 1.03 -15.63 8.12
CA ASN A 113 0.45 -15.37 6.79
C ASN A 113 -0.28 -14.03 6.70
N LYS A 114 -0.78 -13.48 7.81
CA LYS A 114 -1.38 -12.13 7.84
C LYS A 114 -0.36 -11.03 7.57
N GLN A 115 0.92 -11.29 7.79
CA GLN A 115 1.98 -10.31 7.58
C GLN A 115 2.33 -10.24 6.09
N VAL A 116 1.81 -9.23 5.41
CA VAL A 116 2.20 -8.91 4.03
C VAL A 116 3.68 -8.49 4.05
N ARG A 117 4.54 -9.30 3.42
CA ARG A 117 5.97 -9.02 3.32
C ARG A 117 6.26 -8.26 2.04
N LEU A 118 6.06 -6.96 2.06
CA LEU A 118 6.53 -6.11 0.98
C LEU A 118 7.96 -5.65 1.31
N SER A 119 8.92 -6.13 0.54
CA SER A 119 10.29 -5.62 0.62
C SER A 119 10.43 -4.30 -0.12
N ALA A 120 11.42 -3.49 0.23
CA ALA A 120 11.74 -2.28 -0.53
C ALA A 120 12.01 -2.59 -2.02
N ALA A 121 12.56 -3.79 -2.32
CA ALA A 121 12.80 -4.23 -3.69
C ALA A 121 11.50 -4.47 -4.47
N ASP A 122 10.50 -5.10 -3.83
CA ASP A 122 9.20 -5.36 -4.45
C ASP A 122 8.45 -4.05 -4.74
N ILE A 123 8.47 -3.12 -3.77
CA ILE A 123 7.84 -1.81 -3.91
C ILE A 123 8.52 -1.02 -5.02
N ARG A 124 9.84 -1.02 -5.06
CA ARG A 124 10.64 -0.37 -6.09
C ARG A 124 10.33 -0.92 -7.47
N ALA A 125 10.35 -2.25 -7.62
CA ALA A 125 10.01 -2.92 -8.89
C ALA A 125 8.61 -2.53 -9.37
N TYR A 126 7.63 -2.47 -8.48
CA TYR A 126 6.27 -2.04 -8.80
C TYR A 126 6.21 -0.57 -9.26
N LEU A 127 6.88 0.35 -8.55
CA LEU A 127 6.91 1.76 -8.90
C LEU A 127 7.62 2.01 -10.24
N TYR A 128 8.71 1.28 -10.54
CA TYR A 128 9.36 1.33 -11.84
C TYR A 128 8.47 0.75 -12.96
N ALA A 129 7.72 -0.31 -12.69
CA ALA A 129 6.75 -0.83 -13.64
C ALA A 129 5.67 0.22 -13.99
N LEU A 130 5.22 1.02 -13.01
CA LEU A 130 4.31 2.15 -13.26
C LEU A 130 4.99 3.30 -14.01
N LYS A 131 6.26 3.59 -13.70
CA LYS A 131 7.03 4.65 -14.37
C LYS A 131 7.21 4.38 -15.85
N TYR A 132 7.55 3.15 -16.21
CA TYR A 132 7.87 2.76 -17.59
C TYR A 132 6.73 2.00 -18.30
N GLY A 133 5.64 1.71 -17.60
CA GLY A 133 4.47 1.02 -18.15
C GLY A 133 3.76 1.83 -19.23
N ASP A 134 2.97 1.15 -20.07
CA ASP A 134 2.19 1.79 -21.12
C ASP A 134 1.25 2.86 -20.53
N LYS A 135 1.29 4.06 -21.11
CA LYS A 135 0.45 5.19 -20.71
C LYS A 135 -1.03 4.94 -20.96
N ASN A 136 -1.36 4.05 -21.89
CA ASN A 136 -2.73 3.71 -22.25
C ASN A 136 -3.28 2.49 -21.50
N ASP A 137 -2.42 1.74 -20.83
CA ASP A 137 -2.86 0.58 -20.04
C ASP A 137 -3.66 1.03 -18.81
N GLU A 138 -4.88 0.54 -18.71
CA GLU A 138 -5.81 0.86 -17.62
C GLU A 138 -5.28 0.45 -16.24
N ASN A 139 -4.51 -0.65 -16.14
CA ASN A 139 -3.94 -1.09 -14.87
C ASN A 139 -2.82 -0.15 -14.41
N THR A 140 -1.99 0.30 -15.35
CA THR A 140 -0.94 1.30 -15.10
C THR A 140 -1.57 2.62 -14.64
N LYS A 141 -2.60 3.13 -15.33
CA LYS A 141 -3.33 4.35 -14.93
C LYS A 141 -3.91 4.22 -13.53
N ARG A 142 -4.61 3.14 -13.25
CA ARG A 142 -5.20 2.88 -11.92
C ARG A 142 -4.14 2.78 -10.83
N GLY A 143 -3.03 2.10 -11.10
CA GLY A 143 -1.91 2.00 -10.16
C GLY A 143 -1.37 3.36 -9.77
N ILE A 144 -1.11 4.22 -10.75
CA ILE A 144 -0.62 5.59 -10.54
C ILE A 144 -1.63 6.42 -9.74
N ILE A 145 -2.91 6.42 -10.14
CA ILE A 145 -3.97 7.19 -9.48
C ILE A 145 -4.12 6.74 -8.03
N ASN A 146 -4.16 5.43 -7.76
CA ASN A 146 -4.36 4.90 -6.41
C ASN A 146 -3.22 5.26 -5.45
N ILE A 147 -1.99 5.36 -5.95
CA ILE A 147 -0.85 5.71 -5.11
C ILE A 147 -0.79 7.21 -4.82
N PHE A 148 -0.94 8.03 -5.86
CA PHE A 148 -0.61 9.45 -5.77
C PHE A 148 -1.79 10.38 -5.61
N LEU A 149 -2.97 10.02 -6.11
CA LEU A 149 -4.11 10.93 -6.16
C LEU A 149 -5.03 10.75 -4.96
N ARG A 150 -5.31 11.84 -4.26
CA ARG A 150 -6.31 11.91 -3.19
C ARG A 150 -7.65 12.44 -3.69
N ALA A 151 -7.63 13.54 -4.44
CA ALA A 151 -8.83 14.18 -4.95
C ALA A 151 -8.53 15.05 -6.18
N VAL A 152 -9.57 15.27 -6.99
CA VAL A 152 -9.56 16.24 -8.10
C VAL A 152 -10.73 17.20 -7.92
N TYR A 153 -10.46 18.49 -7.92
CA TYR A 153 -11.48 19.53 -7.89
C TYR A 153 -11.53 20.23 -9.24
N LEU A 154 -12.68 20.20 -9.89
CA LEU A 154 -12.89 20.79 -11.21
C LEU A 154 -13.55 22.16 -11.06
N PHE A 155 -12.88 23.21 -11.54
CA PHE A 155 -13.40 24.57 -11.66
C PHE A 155 -13.72 24.87 -13.13
N ASP A 156 -14.18 26.07 -13.45
CA ASP A 156 -14.63 26.39 -14.81
C ASP A 156 -13.48 26.51 -15.82
N GLU A 157 -12.32 26.97 -15.39
CA GLU A 157 -11.13 27.18 -16.23
C GLU A 157 -9.88 26.47 -15.69
N THR A 158 -10.00 25.83 -14.54
CA THR A 158 -8.87 25.14 -13.89
C THR A 158 -9.32 23.86 -13.22
N PHE A 159 -8.39 22.95 -12.97
CA PHE A 159 -8.61 21.87 -12.04
C PHE A 159 -7.46 21.76 -11.05
N THR A 160 -7.79 21.36 -9.85
CA THR A 160 -6.83 21.23 -8.74
C THR A 160 -6.68 19.79 -8.35
N LEU A 161 -5.45 19.31 -8.32
CA LEU A 161 -5.10 17.98 -7.84
C LEU A 161 -4.65 18.07 -6.39
N ILE A 162 -5.19 17.21 -5.55
CA ILE A 162 -4.66 16.94 -4.22
C ILE A 162 -3.99 15.57 -4.24
N LEU A 163 -2.71 15.56 -3.92
CA LEU A 163 -1.91 14.36 -3.92
C LEU A 163 -1.82 13.75 -2.53
N ASN A 164 -1.62 12.44 -2.46
CA ASN A 164 -1.31 11.75 -1.23
C ASN A 164 0.08 12.18 -0.74
N GLY A 165 0.19 12.54 0.54
CA GLY A 165 1.46 12.95 1.14
C GLY A 165 1.96 14.34 0.75
N SER A 166 1.14 15.16 0.07
CA SER A 166 1.46 16.55 -0.22
C SER A 166 0.38 17.48 0.35
N ASP A 167 0.80 18.47 1.12
CA ASP A 167 -0.10 19.51 1.63
C ASP A 167 -0.35 20.63 0.61
N LYS A 168 0.40 20.64 -0.49
CA LYS A 168 0.28 21.66 -1.54
C LYS A 168 -0.56 21.14 -2.70
N PRO A 169 -1.70 21.77 -3.03
CA PRO A 169 -2.48 21.44 -4.21
C PRO A 169 -1.72 21.83 -5.49
N ILE A 170 -1.87 21.05 -6.54
CA ILE A 170 -1.41 21.39 -7.88
C ILE A 170 -2.59 21.96 -8.66
N VAL A 171 -2.47 23.21 -9.08
CA VAL A 171 -3.48 23.88 -9.91
C VAL A 171 -3.04 23.80 -11.37
N ILE A 172 -3.93 23.37 -12.24
CA ILE A 172 -3.70 23.19 -13.68
C ILE A 172 -4.78 23.97 -14.43
N ASP A 173 -4.35 24.83 -15.36
CA ASP A 173 -5.25 25.60 -16.19
C ASP A 173 -5.88 24.73 -17.28
N ASP A 174 -7.18 24.92 -17.53
CA ASP A 174 -7.97 24.12 -18.48
C ASP A 174 -7.51 24.34 -19.94
N ILE A 175 -6.89 25.51 -20.24
CA ILE A 175 -6.33 25.86 -21.55
C ILE A 175 -5.25 24.86 -21.99
N LEU A 176 -4.50 24.28 -21.05
CA LEU A 176 -3.49 23.26 -21.32
C LEU A 176 -4.07 21.88 -21.69
N LEU A 177 -5.38 21.67 -21.58
CA LEU A 177 -6.02 20.43 -21.99
C LEU A 177 -6.16 20.30 -23.52
N ASP A 178 -6.23 21.43 -24.23
CA ASP A 178 -6.38 21.46 -25.68
C ASP A 178 -5.02 21.41 -26.42
N GLU A 179 -3.93 21.81 -25.79
CA GLU A 179 -2.59 21.86 -26.40
C GLU A 179 -1.85 20.51 -26.42
N ILE A 180 -2.38 19.47 -25.77
CA ILE A 180 -1.66 18.18 -25.60
C ILE A 180 -1.81 17.23 -26.79
N GLU A 181 -2.63 17.54 -27.78
CA GLU A 181 -2.76 16.69 -28.97
C GLU A 181 -1.51 16.73 -29.88
N GLU A 182 -0.62 17.74 -29.76
CA GLU A 182 0.55 17.91 -30.63
C GLU A 182 1.92 17.63 -29.98
N GLY A 183 2.00 17.39 -28.66
CA GLY A 183 3.29 17.35 -27.93
C GLY A 183 3.54 16.09 -27.12
N LEU A 184 3.14 14.88 -27.57
CA LEU A 184 3.36 13.64 -26.82
C LEU A 184 4.71 12.96 -27.04
N ASP A 185 5.61 13.59 -27.81
CA ASP A 185 6.99 13.15 -27.98
C ASP A 185 7.94 14.22 -27.43
N ASP A 186 8.85 13.78 -26.55
CA ASP A 186 9.99 14.52 -25.98
C ASP A 186 9.66 15.60 -24.94
N ASP A 187 9.68 15.24 -23.64
CA ASP A 187 10.50 15.94 -22.63
C ASP A 187 10.39 15.31 -21.24
N LEU A 188 11.04 14.18 -21.05
CA LEU A 188 11.26 13.64 -19.69
C LEU A 188 12.58 14.14 -19.06
N THR A 189 13.26 15.12 -19.68
CA THR A 189 14.63 15.46 -19.30
C THR A 189 14.84 16.80 -18.60
N ASN A 190 13.83 17.64 -18.43
CA ASN A 190 14.10 18.91 -17.74
C ASN A 190 12.87 19.50 -17.06
N HIS A 191 12.75 19.28 -15.74
CA HIS A 191 12.31 20.33 -14.80
C HIS A 191 12.58 19.91 -13.36
N ASN A 192 13.58 20.53 -12.77
CA ASN A 192 13.83 20.64 -11.35
C ASN A 192 12.66 21.37 -10.65
N LEU A 193 11.62 20.66 -10.25
CA LEU A 193 10.55 21.20 -9.42
C LEU A 193 9.85 20.09 -8.62
N CYS A 194 10.63 19.35 -7.85
CA CYS A 194 10.08 18.63 -6.70
C CYS A 194 11.16 18.58 -5.62
N SER A 195 11.02 19.45 -4.64
CA SER A 195 11.64 19.20 -3.34
C SER A 195 11.18 17.85 -2.83
N PRO A 196 12.05 17.03 -2.23
CA PRO A 196 11.64 15.74 -1.69
C PRO A 196 10.50 15.94 -0.69
N LEU A 197 9.54 15.03 -0.71
CA LEU A 197 8.49 14.94 0.30
C LEU A 197 9.18 14.69 1.65
N VAL A 198 9.42 15.76 2.41
CA VAL A 198 9.89 15.66 3.78
C VAL A 198 8.66 15.32 4.62
N ALA A 199 8.56 14.08 5.06
CA ALA A 199 7.64 13.72 6.11
C ALA A 199 8.19 14.32 7.41
N ASP A 200 7.60 15.44 7.88
CA ASP A 200 7.82 15.92 9.24
C ASP A 200 7.34 14.85 10.21
N ALA A 201 8.28 14.32 10.98
CA ALA A 201 7.99 13.46 12.11
C ALA A 201 7.20 14.29 13.15
N PRO A 202 6.17 13.71 13.80
CA PRO A 202 5.46 14.41 14.86
C PRO A 202 6.42 14.72 16.01
N PRO A 203 6.28 15.90 16.65
CA PRO A 203 7.07 16.23 17.82
C PRO A 203 6.72 15.28 18.97
N GLY A 204 7.76 14.79 19.66
CA GLY A 204 7.71 13.91 20.81
C GLY A 204 7.07 14.53 22.06
#